data_11d25ed2d83d33aac81a7298dc866dce
#
_entry.id   11d25ed2d83d33aac81a7298dc866dce
#
_cell.length_a   1.000
_cell.length_b   1.000
_cell.length_c   1.000
_cell.angle_alpha   90.00
_cell.angle_beta   90.00
_cell.angle_gamma   90.00
#
_symmetry.space_group_name_H-M   'P 1'
#
loop_
_entity.id
_entity.type
_entity.pdbx_description
1 polymer ?
#
loop_
_entity_poly.entity_id
_entity_poly.type
_entity_poly.pdbx_seq_one_letter_code
_entity_poly.pdbx_strand_id
1 'polypeptide(L)'
;LTAVCLSLGLLTGCNVGDTKNYKQAAQDLEQGNYEAALEEYETAISEGVKPAQSYRGAGVAKLKLGNYEEAITYFNDALKCDKVGKALKKDILSYRAVAYLKVKDYEAALEDCQTLAENYKMDADLYFLTGETALAMDSYEEASANFEQAYGEDATYDRAIQIYGAYLNRDMEADGTRYLEAALSGTAKNAEDHCDRG
;
A
#
# COMPACT_ATOMS: atom_id res chain seq x y z
N LEU A 1 -43.93 49.36 2.36
CA LEU A 1 -42.59 48.83 2.46
C LEU A 1 -42.69 47.32 2.50
N THR A 2 -42.66 46.70 1.31
CA THR A 2 -42.68 45.22 1.15
C THR A 2 -41.25 44.76 0.91
N ALA A 3 -40.69 44.01 1.85
CA ALA A 3 -39.41 43.35 1.71
C ALA A 3 -39.61 42.11 0.85
N VAL A 4 -39.00 42.10 -0.34
CA VAL A 4 -38.90 40.93 -1.20
C VAL A 4 -37.70 40.09 -0.73
N CYS A 5 -37.98 39.00 -0.04
CA CYS A 5 -36.96 37.97 0.22
C CYS A 5 -36.70 37.20 -1.08
N LEU A 6 -35.61 37.52 -1.77
CA LEU A 6 -35.05 36.63 -2.80
C LEU A 6 -34.46 35.39 -2.11
N SER A 7 -35.21 34.30 -2.13
CA SER A 7 -34.68 32.98 -1.85
C SER A 7 -33.78 32.55 -3.02
N LEU A 8 -32.46 32.72 -2.87
CA LEU A 8 -31.50 32.03 -3.72
C LEU A 8 -31.66 30.53 -3.44
N GLY A 9 -32.38 29.86 -4.31
CA GLY A 9 -32.36 28.40 -4.38
C GLY A 9 -30.96 27.96 -4.76
N LEU A 10 -30.20 27.45 -3.78
CA LEU A 10 -29.02 26.67 -4.02
C LEU A 10 -29.48 25.40 -4.76
N LEU A 11 -29.41 25.44 -6.08
CA LEU A 11 -29.37 24.24 -6.90
C LEU A 11 -28.06 23.52 -6.54
N THR A 12 -28.11 22.64 -5.55
CA THR A 12 -27.12 21.59 -5.40
C THR A 12 -27.29 20.62 -6.55
N GLY A 13 -26.84 21.02 -7.73
CA GLY A 13 -26.47 20.08 -8.76
C GLY A 13 -25.39 19.22 -8.14
N CYS A 14 -25.60 17.90 -8.12
CA CYS A 14 -24.51 16.93 -7.91
C CYS A 14 -23.50 17.17 -9.04
N ASN A 15 -22.58 18.08 -8.83
CA ASN A 15 -21.43 18.26 -9.70
C ASN A 15 -20.58 17.02 -9.46
N VAL A 16 -20.73 16.03 -10.35
CA VAL A 16 -19.74 14.97 -10.45
C VAL A 16 -18.46 15.68 -10.86
N GLY A 17 -17.59 15.96 -9.89
CA GLY A 17 -16.34 16.69 -10.10
C GLY A 17 -15.57 16.11 -11.28
N ASP A 18 -14.85 16.96 -11.98
CA ASP A 18 -14.10 16.54 -13.17
C ASP A 18 -13.09 15.44 -12.79
N THR A 19 -13.23 14.26 -13.38
CA THR A 19 -12.32 13.12 -13.14
C THR A 19 -10.92 13.35 -13.71
N LYS A 20 -10.65 14.50 -14.32
CA LYS A 20 -9.37 14.82 -14.95
C LYS A 20 -8.22 14.79 -13.94
N ASN A 21 -8.38 15.51 -12.81
CA ASN A 21 -7.35 15.55 -11.76
C ASN A 21 -7.08 14.16 -11.19
N TYR A 22 -8.14 13.37 -10.91
CA TYR A 22 -7.98 11.99 -10.44
C TYR A 22 -7.19 11.12 -11.44
N LYS A 23 -7.45 11.25 -12.76
CA LYS A 23 -6.74 10.46 -13.77
C LYS A 23 -5.29 10.89 -13.92
N GLN A 24 -5.03 12.18 -13.87
CA GLN A 24 -3.68 12.71 -13.92
C GLN A 24 -2.89 12.26 -12.68
N ALA A 25 -3.47 12.41 -11.49
CA ALA A 25 -2.88 11.92 -10.24
C ALA A 25 -2.47 10.45 -10.31
N ALA A 26 -3.32 9.59 -10.92
CA ALA A 26 -3.00 8.18 -11.07
C ALA A 26 -1.80 7.96 -12.01
N GLN A 27 -1.70 8.74 -13.09
CA GLN A 27 -0.56 8.68 -14.01
C GLN A 27 0.74 9.17 -13.34
N ASP A 28 0.68 10.28 -12.60
CA ASP A 28 1.83 10.82 -11.90
C ASP A 28 2.31 9.87 -10.79
N LEU A 29 1.39 9.20 -10.10
CA LEU A 29 1.73 8.17 -9.13
C LEU A 29 2.48 6.99 -9.77
N GLU A 30 2.02 6.51 -10.93
CA GLU A 30 2.68 5.44 -11.70
C GLU A 30 4.05 5.86 -12.22
N GLN A 31 4.24 7.13 -12.56
CA GLN A 31 5.50 7.69 -13.04
C GLN A 31 6.48 8.04 -11.92
N GLY A 32 6.07 7.94 -10.66
CA GLY A 32 6.89 8.30 -9.51
C GLY A 32 6.91 9.80 -9.18
N ASN A 33 6.04 10.60 -9.81
CA ASN A 33 5.87 12.04 -9.56
C ASN A 33 4.97 12.24 -8.32
N TYR A 34 5.43 11.82 -7.14
CA TYR A 34 4.58 11.65 -5.96
C TYR A 34 4.01 12.97 -5.42
N GLU A 35 4.77 14.08 -5.49
CA GLU A 35 4.31 15.41 -5.07
C GLU A 35 3.17 15.91 -5.98
N ALA A 36 3.34 15.77 -7.31
CA ALA A 36 2.29 16.17 -8.27
C ALA A 36 1.04 15.29 -8.11
N ALA A 37 1.22 13.97 -7.97
CA ALA A 37 0.12 13.04 -7.73
C ALA A 37 -0.66 13.41 -6.45
N LEU A 38 0.04 13.79 -5.38
CA LEU A 38 -0.58 14.20 -4.11
C LEU A 38 -1.46 15.44 -4.29
N GLU A 39 -0.94 16.51 -4.90
CA GLU A 39 -1.67 17.76 -5.14
C GLU A 39 -2.98 17.52 -5.91
N GLU A 40 -2.91 16.68 -6.94
CA GLU A 40 -4.06 16.35 -7.77
C GLU A 40 -5.06 15.42 -7.07
N TYR A 41 -4.59 14.46 -6.24
CA TYR A 41 -5.49 13.68 -5.40
C TYR A 41 -6.17 14.52 -4.33
N GLU A 42 -5.48 15.48 -3.69
CA GLU A 42 -6.08 16.42 -2.75
C GLU A 42 -7.15 17.30 -3.43
N THR A 43 -6.90 17.73 -4.66
CA THR A 43 -7.90 18.42 -5.48
C THR A 43 -9.11 17.51 -5.72
N ALA A 44 -8.89 16.26 -6.15
CA ALA A 44 -9.98 15.30 -6.38
C ALA A 44 -10.78 15.00 -5.10
N ILE A 45 -10.12 14.94 -3.94
CA ILE A 45 -10.77 14.80 -2.62
C ILE A 45 -11.68 16.01 -2.35
N SER A 46 -11.17 17.23 -2.54
CA SER A 46 -11.92 18.47 -2.31
C SER A 46 -13.16 18.57 -3.20
N GLU A 47 -13.08 18.05 -4.42
CA GLU A 47 -14.16 17.99 -5.40
C GLU A 47 -15.10 16.78 -5.20
N GLY A 48 -14.82 15.89 -4.26
CA GLY A 48 -15.59 14.67 -4.00
C GLY A 48 -15.52 13.63 -5.12
N VAL A 49 -14.45 13.66 -5.91
CA VAL A 49 -14.21 12.71 -7.01
C VAL A 49 -13.63 11.41 -6.45
N LYS A 50 -14.37 10.30 -6.59
CA LYS A 50 -13.94 8.96 -6.15
C LYS A 50 -13.26 8.99 -4.77
N PRO A 51 -13.91 9.47 -3.70
CA PRO A 51 -13.25 9.86 -2.46
C PRO A 51 -12.37 8.74 -1.87
N ALA A 52 -12.84 7.50 -1.77
CA ALA A 52 -12.04 6.39 -1.24
C ALA A 52 -10.78 6.13 -2.05
N GLN A 53 -10.88 6.16 -3.39
CA GLN A 53 -9.73 5.95 -4.28
C GLN A 53 -8.77 7.14 -4.24
N SER A 54 -9.28 8.37 -4.13
CA SER A 54 -8.46 9.59 -4.07
C SER A 54 -7.71 9.65 -2.73
N TYR A 55 -8.36 9.37 -1.60
CA TYR A 55 -7.69 9.22 -0.31
C TYR A 55 -6.63 8.11 -0.34
N ARG A 56 -6.96 6.95 -0.92
CA ARG A 56 -5.98 5.86 -1.07
C ARG A 56 -4.77 6.31 -1.91
N GLY A 57 -5.00 7.00 -3.04
CA GLY A 57 -3.92 7.50 -3.89
C GLY A 57 -3.03 8.52 -3.19
N ALA A 58 -3.61 9.50 -2.48
CA ALA A 58 -2.88 10.44 -1.65
C ALA A 58 -2.06 9.74 -0.55
N GLY A 59 -2.65 8.73 0.11
CA GLY A 59 -1.95 7.89 1.09
C GLY A 59 -0.74 7.17 0.50
N VAL A 60 -0.85 6.60 -0.70
CA VAL A 60 0.29 5.97 -1.38
C VAL A 60 1.35 7.00 -1.76
N ALA A 61 0.96 8.17 -2.28
CA ALA A 61 1.92 9.24 -2.57
C ALA A 61 2.69 9.67 -1.30
N LYS A 62 2.00 9.87 -0.17
CA LYS A 62 2.62 10.17 1.13
C LYS A 62 3.55 9.05 1.61
N LEU A 63 3.15 7.79 1.46
CA LEU A 63 3.99 6.62 1.80
C LEU A 63 5.30 6.63 0.99
N LYS A 64 5.22 6.89 -0.31
CA LYS A 64 6.38 6.96 -1.21
C LYS A 64 7.29 8.15 -0.93
N LEU A 65 6.74 9.25 -0.43
CA LEU A 65 7.48 10.43 0.04
C LEU A 65 8.09 10.25 1.45
N GLY A 66 7.83 9.12 2.12
CA GLY A 66 8.32 8.86 3.48
C GLY A 66 7.50 9.53 4.59
N ASN A 67 6.36 10.12 4.27
CA ASN A 67 5.47 10.79 5.22
C ASN A 67 4.45 9.77 5.78
N TYR A 68 4.92 8.83 6.59
CA TYR A 68 4.19 7.62 6.97
C TYR A 68 2.96 7.89 7.85
N GLU A 69 3.02 8.80 8.82
CA GLU A 69 1.89 9.16 9.69
C GLU A 69 0.76 9.83 8.90
N GLU A 70 1.13 10.68 7.93
CA GLU A 70 0.14 11.29 7.04
C GLU A 70 -0.47 10.25 6.10
N ALA A 71 0.33 9.30 5.60
CA ALA A 71 -0.17 8.18 4.80
C ALA A 71 -1.21 7.35 5.56
N ILE A 72 -0.95 7.03 6.83
CA ILE A 72 -1.89 6.33 7.71
C ILE A 72 -3.20 7.13 7.84
N THR A 73 -3.11 8.45 8.00
CA THR A 73 -4.28 9.32 8.08
C THR A 73 -5.12 9.23 6.80
N TYR A 74 -4.52 9.34 5.63
CA TYR A 74 -5.22 9.19 4.35
C TYR A 74 -5.85 7.81 4.17
N PHE A 75 -5.16 6.73 4.55
CA PHE A 75 -5.73 5.38 4.49
C PHE A 75 -6.92 5.20 5.45
N ASN A 76 -6.85 5.79 6.65
CA ASN A 76 -7.96 5.80 7.58
C ASN A 76 -9.19 6.52 7.00
N ASP A 77 -8.98 7.66 6.34
CA ASP A 77 -10.07 8.42 5.72
C ASP A 77 -10.64 7.69 4.50
N ALA A 78 -9.80 7.00 3.72
CA ALA A 78 -10.26 6.12 2.65
C ALA A 78 -11.19 5.00 3.16
N LEU A 79 -10.86 4.39 4.30
CA LEU A 79 -11.68 3.32 4.92
C LEU A 79 -12.99 3.83 5.53
N LYS A 80 -13.08 5.12 5.90
CA LYS A 80 -14.31 5.77 6.40
C LYS A 80 -15.30 6.13 5.28
N CYS A 81 -14.85 6.14 4.02
CA CYS A 81 -15.72 6.47 2.90
C CYS A 81 -16.83 5.44 2.72
N ASP A 82 -17.98 5.91 2.23
CA ASP A 82 -19.09 5.02 1.89
C ASP A 82 -18.70 4.05 0.74
N LYS A 83 -19.16 2.80 0.85
CA LYS A 83 -19.08 1.79 -0.23
C LYS A 83 -17.68 1.47 -0.73
N VAL A 84 -16.70 1.37 0.18
CA VAL A 84 -15.36 0.87 -0.18
C VAL A 84 -15.46 -0.58 -0.64
N GLY A 85 -15.18 -0.81 -1.93
CA GLY A 85 -15.23 -2.15 -2.52
C GLY A 85 -14.18 -3.09 -1.93
N LYS A 86 -14.46 -4.41 -1.95
CA LYS A 86 -13.60 -5.43 -1.31
C LYS A 86 -12.13 -5.36 -1.78
N ALA A 87 -11.90 -5.20 -3.08
CA ALA A 87 -10.55 -5.11 -3.64
C ALA A 87 -9.81 -3.84 -3.17
N LEU A 88 -10.49 -2.69 -3.17
CA LEU A 88 -9.91 -1.43 -2.70
C LEU A 88 -9.61 -1.49 -1.20
N LYS A 89 -10.49 -2.12 -0.41
CA LYS A 89 -10.26 -2.30 1.04
C LYS A 89 -9.02 -3.17 1.31
N LYS A 90 -8.84 -4.29 0.56
CA LYS A 90 -7.63 -5.11 0.63
C LYS A 90 -6.39 -4.26 0.42
N ASP A 91 -6.37 -3.50 -0.67
CA ASP A 91 -5.26 -2.68 -1.09
C ASP A 91 -4.93 -1.57 -0.06
N ILE A 92 -5.96 -0.87 0.47
CA ILE A 92 -5.77 0.15 1.51
C ILE A 92 -5.17 -0.46 2.79
N LEU A 93 -5.68 -1.61 3.26
CA LEU A 93 -5.17 -2.27 4.46
C LEU A 93 -3.72 -2.72 4.26
N SER A 94 -3.37 -3.27 3.09
CA SER A 94 -1.99 -3.66 2.78
C SER A 94 -1.02 -2.47 2.84
N TYR A 95 -1.35 -1.34 2.21
CA TYR A 95 -0.51 -0.15 2.28
C TYR A 95 -0.47 0.46 3.68
N ARG A 96 -1.57 0.43 4.44
CA ARG A 96 -1.60 0.95 5.80
C ARG A 96 -0.73 0.11 6.74
N ALA A 97 -0.76 -1.22 6.62
CA ALA A 97 0.13 -2.10 7.37
C ALA A 97 1.61 -1.78 7.08
N VAL A 98 1.97 -1.56 5.81
CA VAL A 98 3.33 -1.11 5.45
C VAL A 98 3.67 0.23 6.12
N ALA A 99 2.74 1.19 6.13
CA ALA A 99 2.96 2.49 6.78
C ALA A 99 3.14 2.32 8.31
N TYR A 100 2.34 1.47 8.96
CA TYR A 100 2.49 1.15 10.37
C TYR A 100 3.85 0.51 10.69
N LEU A 101 4.33 -0.42 9.86
CA LEU A 101 5.68 -0.97 10.01
C LEU A 101 6.76 0.12 9.96
N LYS A 102 6.62 1.13 9.08
CA LYS A 102 7.58 2.23 8.94
C LYS A 102 7.60 3.17 10.16
N VAL A 103 6.45 3.37 10.82
CA VAL A 103 6.37 4.15 12.08
C VAL A 103 6.59 3.26 13.32
N LYS A 104 6.86 1.96 13.13
CA LYS A 104 7.09 0.96 14.18
C LYS A 104 5.87 0.72 15.09
N ASP A 105 4.67 0.96 14.59
CA ASP A 105 3.43 0.55 15.22
C ASP A 105 3.08 -0.88 14.76
N TYR A 106 3.81 -1.84 15.34
CA TYR A 106 3.77 -3.24 14.89
C TYR A 106 2.43 -3.90 15.25
N GLU A 107 1.82 -3.50 16.35
CA GLU A 107 0.51 -3.97 16.77
C GLU A 107 -0.57 -3.58 15.75
N ALA A 108 -0.57 -2.33 15.31
CA ALA A 108 -1.52 -1.88 14.28
C ALA A 108 -1.26 -2.54 12.91
N ALA A 109 0.00 -2.77 12.56
CA ALA A 109 0.35 -3.53 11.36
C ALA A 109 -0.18 -4.98 11.44
N LEU A 110 -0.04 -5.63 12.59
CA LEU A 110 -0.54 -6.98 12.82
C LEU A 110 -2.07 -7.06 12.73
N GLU A 111 -2.80 -6.08 13.26
CA GLU A 111 -4.28 -6.01 13.14
C GLU A 111 -4.73 -5.95 11.67
N ASP A 112 -4.03 -5.17 10.85
CA ASP A 112 -4.31 -5.10 9.41
C ASP A 112 -3.98 -6.43 8.71
N CYS A 113 -2.85 -7.06 9.02
CA CYS A 113 -2.46 -8.37 8.47
C CYS A 113 -3.47 -9.46 8.86
N GLN A 114 -3.94 -9.50 10.11
CA GLN A 114 -4.97 -10.43 10.56
C GLN A 114 -6.29 -10.20 9.82
N THR A 115 -6.72 -8.93 9.69
CA THR A 115 -7.91 -8.59 8.90
C THR A 115 -7.80 -9.04 7.45
N LEU A 116 -6.61 -8.91 6.86
CA LEU A 116 -6.32 -9.37 5.51
C LEU A 116 -6.38 -10.90 5.42
N ALA A 117 -5.75 -11.62 6.33
CA ALA A 117 -5.75 -13.09 6.34
C ALA A 117 -7.15 -13.69 6.54
N GLU A 118 -7.98 -13.07 7.38
CA GLU A 118 -9.34 -13.55 7.66
C GLU A 118 -10.33 -13.32 6.48
N ASN A 119 -10.16 -12.23 5.73
CA ASN A 119 -11.18 -11.78 4.79
C ASN A 119 -10.80 -11.95 3.31
N TYR A 120 -9.53 -12.26 3.01
CA TYR A 120 -9.00 -12.36 1.66
C TYR A 120 -8.18 -13.63 1.47
N LYS A 121 -8.08 -14.07 0.23
CA LYS A 121 -7.12 -15.13 -0.13
C LYS A 121 -5.71 -14.56 0.06
N MET A 122 -4.89 -15.27 0.80
CA MET A 122 -3.46 -14.96 0.91
C MET A 122 -2.78 -15.18 -0.44
N ASP A 123 -1.88 -14.28 -0.77
CA ASP A 123 -0.99 -14.35 -1.93
C ASP A 123 0.44 -14.02 -1.48
N ALA A 124 1.40 -14.10 -2.40
CA ALA A 124 2.82 -13.89 -2.09
C ALA A 124 3.09 -12.57 -1.37
N ASP A 125 2.40 -11.48 -1.78
CA ASP A 125 2.59 -10.16 -1.17
C ASP A 125 2.03 -10.10 0.25
N LEU A 126 0.87 -10.70 0.50
CA LEU A 126 0.29 -10.75 1.85
C LEU A 126 1.10 -11.66 2.78
N TYR A 127 1.58 -12.79 2.30
CA TYR A 127 2.50 -13.63 3.07
C TYR A 127 3.78 -12.87 3.40
N PHE A 128 4.36 -12.15 2.44
CA PHE A 128 5.56 -11.36 2.67
C PHE A 128 5.32 -10.27 3.72
N LEU A 129 4.24 -9.49 3.59
CA LEU A 129 3.86 -8.44 4.54
C LEU A 129 3.62 -8.99 5.96
N THR A 130 2.95 -10.14 6.07
CA THR A 130 2.74 -10.81 7.36
C THR A 130 4.06 -11.29 7.95
N GLY A 131 4.95 -11.83 7.12
CA GLY A 131 6.30 -12.23 7.52
C GLY A 131 7.15 -11.05 8.02
N GLU A 132 7.13 -9.90 7.33
CA GLU A 132 7.81 -8.68 7.79
C GLU A 132 7.24 -8.20 9.13
N THR A 133 5.91 -8.25 9.30
CA THR A 133 5.25 -7.85 10.56
C THR A 133 5.65 -8.77 11.70
N ALA A 134 5.60 -10.09 11.50
CA ALA A 134 6.02 -11.08 12.48
C ALA A 134 7.51 -10.91 12.84
N LEU A 135 8.37 -10.67 11.85
CA LEU A 135 9.80 -10.43 12.06
C LEU A 135 10.05 -9.15 12.87
N ALA A 136 9.26 -8.11 12.62
CA ALA A 136 9.34 -6.85 13.37
C ALA A 136 8.93 -7.00 14.86
N MET A 137 8.10 -8.00 15.15
CA MET A 137 7.65 -8.37 16.51
C MET A 137 8.48 -9.49 17.13
N ASP A 138 9.63 -9.83 16.56
CA ASP A 138 10.53 -10.90 17.00
C ASP A 138 9.88 -12.32 17.02
N SER A 139 8.79 -12.50 16.25
CA SER A 139 8.09 -13.77 16.07
C SER A 139 8.73 -14.58 14.93
N TYR A 140 9.96 -15.05 15.16
CA TYR A 140 10.84 -15.58 14.09
C TYR A 140 10.29 -16.83 13.38
N GLU A 141 9.62 -17.73 14.12
CA GLU A 141 9.02 -18.93 13.53
C GLU A 141 7.89 -18.56 12.57
N GLU A 142 7.03 -17.62 12.97
CA GLU A 142 5.93 -17.14 12.14
C GLU A 142 6.44 -16.37 10.93
N ALA A 143 7.47 -15.53 11.12
CA ALA A 143 8.12 -14.81 10.03
C ALA A 143 8.68 -15.78 8.98
N SER A 144 9.45 -16.81 9.42
CA SER A 144 10.01 -17.82 8.54
C SER A 144 8.94 -18.59 7.78
N ALA A 145 7.87 -19.01 8.45
CA ALA A 145 6.77 -19.72 7.82
C ALA A 145 6.08 -18.88 6.73
N ASN A 146 5.83 -17.60 7.01
CA ASN A 146 5.20 -16.70 6.05
C ASN A 146 6.14 -16.39 4.85
N PHE A 147 7.43 -16.20 5.08
CA PHE A 147 8.38 -15.99 3.99
C PHE A 147 8.52 -17.24 3.10
N GLU A 148 8.46 -18.45 3.68
CA GLU A 148 8.42 -19.68 2.90
C GLU A 148 7.18 -19.76 2.00
N GLN A 149 6.00 -19.37 2.51
CA GLN A 149 4.78 -19.30 1.71
C GLN A 149 4.90 -18.23 0.62
N ALA A 150 5.40 -17.04 0.95
CA ALA A 150 5.61 -15.97 -0.01
C ALA A 150 6.51 -16.40 -1.18
N TYR A 151 7.63 -17.06 -0.88
CA TYR A 151 8.54 -17.59 -1.90
C TYR A 151 7.96 -18.80 -2.64
N GLY A 152 7.18 -19.62 -1.97
CA GLY A 152 6.50 -20.76 -2.59
C GLY A 152 5.46 -20.34 -3.64
N GLU A 153 4.72 -19.26 -3.38
CA GLU A 153 3.73 -18.69 -4.32
C GLU A 153 4.40 -17.89 -5.46
N ASP A 154 5.52 -17.22 -5.17
CA ASP A 154 6.26 -16.39 -6.12
C ASP A 154 7.78 -16.59 -5.98
N ALA A 155 8.31 -17.66 -6.59
CA ALA A 155 9.73 -18.03 -6.54
C ALA A 155 10.55 -17.20 -7.56
N THR A 156 10.45 -15.87 -7.51
CA THR A 156 11.23 -14.95 -8.36
C THR A 156 12.52 -14.50 -7.67
N TYR A 157 13.44 -13.97 -8.48
CA TYR A 157 14.63 -13.28 -7.97
C TYR A 157 14.26 -12.15 -7.00
N ASP A 158 13.32 -11.29 -7.41
CA ASP A 158 12.88 -10.12 -6.63
C ASP A 158 12.31 -10.53 -5.27
N ARG A 159 11.46 -11.57 -5.24
CA ARG A 159 10.90 -12.06 -3.98
C ARG A 159 11.99 -12.61 -3.06
N ALA A 160 12.92 -13.36 -3.60
CA ALA A 160 14.05 -13.89 -2.82
C ALA A 160 14.91 -12.76 -2.21
N ILE A 161 15.21 -11.72 -3.01
CA ILE A 161 15.98 -10.55 -2.53
C ILE A 161 15.18 -9.73 -1.51
N GLN A 162 13.87 -9.58 -1.68
CA GLN A 162 13.02 -8.91 -0.68
C GLN A 162 13.07 -9.64 0.66
N ILE A 163 12.93 -10.97 0.67
CA ILE A 163 12.97 -11.76 1.90
C ILE A 163 14.36 -11.70 2.53
N TYR A 164 15.43 -11.85 1.75
CA TYR A 164 16.80 -11.69 2.24
C TYR A 164 16.99 -10.31 2.88
N GLY A 165 16.53 -9.24 2.21
CA GLY A 165 16.60 -7.88 2.72
C GLY A 165 15.82 -7.67 4.03
N ALA A 166 14.68 -8.33 4.20
CA ALA A 166 13.91 -8.28 5.44
C ALA A 166 14.72 -8.85 6.63
N TYR A 167 15.35 -9.99 6.45
CA TYR A 167 16.24 -10.57 7.46
C TYR A 167 17.48 -9.72 7.72
N LEU A 168 18.12 -9.22 6.64
CA LEU A 168 19.32 -8.38 6.75
C LEU A 168 19.06 -7.10 7.55
N ASN A 169 17.92 -6.47 7.37
CA ASN A 169 17.49 -5.26 8.11
C ASN A 169 17.30 -5.52 9.62
N ARG A 170 17.31 -6.79 10.04
CA ARG A 170 17.21 -7.23 11.44
C ARG A 170 18.50 -7.87 11.95
N ASP A 171 19.62 -7.69 11.24
CA ASP A 171 20.91 -8.33 11.54
C ASP A 171 20.84 -9.89 11.58
N MET A 172 19.90 -10.48 10.83
CA MET A 172 19.65 -11.91 10.74
C MET A 172 20.10 -12.48 9.39
N GLU A 173 21.28 -12.12 8.93
CA GLU A 173 21.80 -12.48 7.61
C GLU A 173 21.81 -14.02 7.39
N ALA A 174 22.16 -14.79 8.41
CA ALA A 174 22.22 -16.25 8.33
C ALA A 174 20.87 -16.88 7.96
N ASP A 175 19.77 -16.36 8.52
CA ASP A 175 18.41 -16.87 8.25
C ASP A 175 17.94 -16.52 6.84
N GLY A 176 18.40 -15.38 6.31
CA GLY A 176 18.12 -14.93 4.96
C GLY A 176 18.97 -15.57 3.86
N THR A 177 20.16 -16.10 4.19
CA THR A 177 21.16 -16.56 3.20
C THR A 177 20.61 -17.56 2.18
N ARG A 178 19.73 -18.47 2.58
CA ARG A 178 19.09 -19.43 1.65
C ARG A 178 18.31 -18.75 0.51
N TYR A 179 17.72 -17.59 0.75
CA TYR A 179 16.99 -16.83 -0.27
C TYR A 179 17.96 -16.11 -1.20
N LEU A 180 19.05 -15.54 -0.68
CA LEU A 180 20.12 -14.98 -1.50
C LEU A 180 20.73 -16.05 -2.43
N GLU A 181 21.04 -17.24 -1.90
CA GLU A 181 21.53 -18.36 -2.69
C GLU A 181 20.52 -18.81 -3.76
N ALA A 182 19.24 -18.86 -3.43
CA ALA A 182 18.17 -19.17 -4.37
C ALA A 182 18.08 -18.11 -5.49
N ALA A 183 18.20 -16.83 -5.16
CA ALA A 183 18.22 -15.74 -6.12
C ALA A 183 19.41 -15.85 -7.07
N LEU A 184 20.62 -16.14 -6.55
CA LEU A 184 21.85 -16.20 -7.34
C LEU A 184 21.96 -17.49 -8.18
N SER A 185 21.45 -18.63 -7.68
CA SER A 185 21.50 -19.92 -8.37
C SER A 185 20.30 -20.19 -9.28
N GLY A 186 19.20 -19.48 -9.10
CA GLY A 186 17.98 -19.64 -9.88
C GLY A 186 18.20 -19.31 -11.36
N THR A 187 17.37 -19.91 -12.21
CA THR A 187 17.30 -19.54 -13.62
C THR A 187 16.51 -18.25 -13.74
N ALA A 188 17.06 -17.24 -14.41
CA ALA A 188 16.32 -16.01 -14.69
C ALA A 188 15.06 -16.33 -15.51
N LYS A 189 13.92 -15.81 -15.08
CA LYS A 189 12.63 -16.03 -15.76
C LYS A 189 12.41 -15.07 -16.93
N ASN A 190 13.13 -13.93 -16.93
CA ASN A 190 13.05 -12.89 -17.95
C ASN A 190 14.42 -12.17 -18.11
N ALA A 191 14.53 -11.26 -19.08
CA ALA A 191 15.75 -10.50 -19.33
C ALA A 191 16.12 -9.54 -18.18
N GLU A 192 15.12 -9.05 -17.43
CA GLU A 192 15.30 -8.16 -16.30
C GLU A 192 16.00 -8.88 -15.15
N ASP A 193 15.58 -10.10 -14.80
CA ASP A 193 16.25 -10.99 -13.84
C ASP A 193 17.73 -11.23 -14.20
N HIS A 194 18.07 -11.26 -15.49
CA HIS A 194 19.46 -11.41 -15.93
C HIS A 194 20.29 -10.15 -15.70
N CYS A 195 19.70 -8.97 -15.89
CA CYS A 195 20.39 -7.69 -15.67
C CYS A 195 20.70 -7.47 -14.18
N ASP A 196 19.78 -7.85 -13.29
CA ASP A 196 19.91 -7.64 -11.85
C ASP A 196 20.91 -8.60 -11.19
N ARG A 197 21.23 -9.73 -11.85
CA ARG A 197 22.23 -10.71 -11.38
C ARG A 197 23.65 -10.41 -11.84
N GLY A 198 23.82 -9.55 -12.82
CA GLY A 198 25.14 -9.19 -13.43
C GLY A 198 25.80 -8.01 -12.80
#